data_f7adb0dca68c27aafd22561c652259fe
#
_entry.id   f7adb0dca68c27aafd22561c652259fe
#
_cell.length_a   1.000
_cell.length_b   1.000
_cell.length_c   1.000
_cell.angle_alpha   90.00
_cell.angle_beta   90.00
_cell.angle_gamma   90.00
#
_symmetry.space_group_name_H-M   'P 1'
#
loop_
_entity.id
_entity.type
_entity.pdbx_description
1 polymer ?
#
loop_
_entity_poly.entity_id
_entity_poly.type
_entity_poly.pdbx_seq_one_letter_code
_entity_poly.pdbx_strand_id
1 'polypeptide(L)'
;MNILINAALIIIAVLLFGLIIFVHEFGHFFTAKLSGIRVNEFAIGMGPTLLKFRRKETQYSLRLFPIGGYCAMEGEDEESDDAGAFNNKPVWKRIIVVCAGAVMNILIGIVLMMVLLGQQDQFATTRIAGFTENSALQSAGLQAGDSFYKIDGYRIYTDRDLSFALSLADPASADIEVVRDGQVV
;
A
#
# COMPACT_ATOMS: atom_id res chain seq x y z
N MET A 1 22.77 10.91 -14.34
CA MET A 1 21.39 10.42 -14.50
C MET A 1 20.63 11.48 -15.29
N ASN A 2 20.04 11.13 -16.42
CA ASN A 2 19.54 12.11 -17.39
C ASN A 2 18.32 12.89 -16.85
N ILE A 3 18.28 14.21 -17.07
CA ILE A 3 17.16 15.11 -16.69
C ILE A 3 15.81 14.55 -17.18
N LEU A 4 15.79 13.95 -18.38
CA LEU A 4 14.59 13.33 -18.95
C LEU A 4 14.07 12.14 -18.12
N ILE A 5 14.95 11.30 -17.59
CA ILE A 5 14.57 10.16 -16.73
C ILE A 5 13.98 10.68 -15.43
N ASN A 6 14.60 11.67 -14.80
CA ASN A 6 14.10 12.26 -13.57
C ASN A 6 12.73 12.92 -13.78
N ALA A 7 12.54 13.65 -14.88
CA ALA A 7 11.25 14.24 -15.22
C ALA A 7 10.18 13.18 -15.44
N ALA A 8 10.48 12.09 -16.15
CA ALA A 8 9.56 10.98 -16.35
C ALA A 8 9.17 10.30 -15.02
N LEU A 9 10.13 10.07 -14.12
CA LEU A 9 9.87 9.48 -12.80
C LEU A 9 8.97 10.38 -11.94
N ILE A 10 9.18 11.70 -11.98
CA ILE A 10 8.31 12.66 -11.27
C ILE A 10 6.89 12.60 -11.83
N ILE A 11 6.73 12.60 -13.15
CA ILE A 11 5.41 12.50 -13.79
C ILE A 11 4.70 11.20 -13.37
N ILE A 12 5.41 10.07 -13.44
CA ILE A 12 4.86 8.77 -13.01
C ILE A 12 4.44 8.81 -11.54
N ALA A 13 5.28 9.37 -10.66
CA ALA A 13 4.96 9.49 -9.25
C ALA A 13 3.70 10.34 -9.00
N VAL A 14 3.56 11.48 -9.70
CA VAL A 14 2.36 12.33 -9.63
C VAL A 14 1.11 11.59 -10.12
N LEU A 15 1.21 10.85 -11.22
CA LEU A 15 0.09 10.06 -11.76
C LEU A 15 -0.30 8.92 -10.81
N LEU A 16 0.66 8.20 -10.22
CA LEU A 16 0.39 7.16 -9.23
C LEU A 16 -0.28 7.73 -7.97
N PHE A 17 0.21 8.87 -7.49
CA PHE A 17 -0.41 9.56 -6.36
C PHE A 17 -1.85 9.99 -6.67
N GLY A 18 -2.07 10.57 -7.86
CA GLY A 18 -3.40 10.91 -8.34
C GLY A 18 -4.33 9.71 -8.46
N LEU A 19 -3.81 8.55 -8.90
CA LEU A 19 -4.56 7.29 -8.94
C LEU A 19 -4.99 6.81 -7.55
N ILE A 20 -4.11 6.88 -6.56
CA ILE A 20 -4.41 6.48 -5.17
C ILE A 20 -5.53 7.36 -4.61
N ILE A 21 -5.46 8.68 -4.83
CA ILE A 21 -6.51 9.60 -4.39
C ILE A 21 -7.83 9.32 -5.13
N PHE A 22 -7.77 9.14 -6.45
CA PHE A 22 -8.95 8.80 -7.24
C PHE A 22 -9.64 7.54 -6.71
N VAL A 23 -8.89 6.49 -6.41
CA VAL A 23 -9.43 5.22 -5.87
C VAL A 23 -10.03 5.43 -4.48
N HIS A 24 -9.42 6.27 -3.65
CA HIS A 24 -9.96 6.67 -2.35
C HIS A 24 -11.33 7.36 -2.50
N GLU A 25 -11.41 8.42 -3.28
CA GLU A 25 -12.66 9.15 -3.53
C GLU A 25 -13.73 8.28 -4.20
N PHE A 26 -13.30 7.39 -5.09
CA PHE A 26 -14.19 6.42 -5.72
C PHE A 26 -14.81 5.46 -4.70
N GLY A 27 -14.07 5.10 -3.65
CA GLY A 27 -14.59 4.32 -2.54
C GLY A 27 -15.78 5.00 -1.85
N HIS A 28 -15.65 6.28 -1.50
CA HIS A 28 -16.73 7.08 -0.94
C HIS A 28 -17.91 7.19 -1.91
N PHE A 29 -17.63 7.53 -3.16
CA PHE A 29 -18.65 7.65 -4.20
C PHE A 29 -19.46 6.37 -4.38
N PHE A 30 -18.78 5.24 -4.54
CA PHE A 30 -19.40 3.95 -4.80
C PHE A 30 -20.29 3.51 -3.65
N THR A 31 -19.78 3.59 -2.42
CA THR A 31 -20.53 3.19 -1.22
C THR A 31 -21.66 4.16 -0.86
N ALA A 32 -21.48 5.46 -1.12
CA ALA A 32 -22.56 6.44 -1.00
C ALA A 32 -23.73 6.10 -1.92
N LYS A 33 -23.45 5.81 -3.20
CA LYS A 33 -24.48 5.40 -4.17
C LYS A 33 -25.19 4.11 -3.77
N LEU A 34 -24.44 3.10 -3.31
CA LEU A 34 -25.04 1.84 -2.79
C LEU A 34 -25.89 2.06 -1.54
N SER A 35 -25.52 3.02 -0.70
CA SER A 35 -26.25 3.38 0.53
C SER A 35 -27.48 4.24 0.27
N GLY A 36 -27.72 4.66 -0.98
CA GLY A 36 -28.79 5.57 -1.37
C GLY A 36 -28.54 6.99 -0.86
N ILE A 37 -27.28 7.41 -0.77
CA ILE A 37 -26.87 8.78 -0.47
C ILE A 37 -26.71 9.54 -1.78
N ARG A 38 -27.23 10.77 -1.82
CA ARG A 38 -27.11 11.66 -2.95
C ARG A 38 -25.67 12.20 -2.99
N VAL A 39 -24.98 11.98 -4.11
CA VAL A 39 -23.69 12.59 -4.40
C VAL A 39 -23.92 13.77 -5.35
N ASN A 40 -23.63 14.96 -4.85
CA ASN A 40 -23.81 16.21 -5.58
C ASN A 40 -22.71 16.42 -6.61
N GLU A 41 -21.43 16.18 -6.22
CA GLU A 41 -20.30 16.29 -7.13
C GLU A 41 -19.27 15.20 -6.83
N PHE A 42 -18.73 14.63 -7.90
CA PHE A 42 -17.55 13.77 -7.86
C PHE A 42 -16.47 14.42 -8.73
N ALA A 43 -15.40 14.88 -8.10
CA ALA A 43 -14.34 15.62 -8.75
C ALA A 43 -13.00 14.87 -8.68
N ILE A 44 -12.31 14.83 -9.83
CA ILE A 44 -10.95 14.33 -9.97
C ILE A 44 -10.01 15.52 -10.13
N GLY A 45 -9.01 15.60 -9.24
CA GLY A 45 -8.08 16.71 -9.22
C GLY A 45 -8.57 17.92 -8.43
N MET A 46 -7.74 18.94 -8.38
CA MET A 46 -7.98 20.22 -7.71
C MET A 46 -7.80 21.41 -8.66
N GLY A 47 -8.22 22.60 -8.22
CA GLY A 47 -8.07 23.86 -8.96
C GLY A 47 -9.21 24.10 -9.97
N PRO A 48 -8.96 24.90 -11.04
CA PRO A 48 -9.97 25.24 -12.04
C PRO A 48 -10.53 24.01 -12.75
N THR A 49 -11.85 24.02 -12.99
CA THR A 49 -12.53 22.94 -13.71
C THR A 49 -12.20 23.00 -15.20
N LEU A 50 -11.62 21.92 -15.73
CA LEU A 50 -11.35 21.75 -17.16
C LEU A 50 -12.56 21.22 -17.90
N LEU A 51 -13.18 20.16 -17.36
CA LEU A 51 -14.37 19.53 -17.94
C LEU A 51 -15.37 19.25 -16.82
N LYS A 52 -16.65 19.44 -17.14
CA LYS A 52 -17.75 19.04 -16.26
C LYS A 52 -18.92 18.53 -17.09
N PHE A 53 -19.57 17.50 -16.59
CA PHE A 53 -20.83 17.01 -17.12
C PHE A 53 -21.71 16.52 -15.97
N ARG A 54 -23.01 16.52 -16.18
CA ARG A 54 -23.98 16.07 -15.18
C ARG A 54 -24.70 14.81 -15.67
N ARG A 55 -24.79 13.82 -14.82
CA ARG A 55 -25.57 12.61 -15.07
C ARG A 55 -26.48 12.35 -13.87
N LYS A 56 -27.79 12.40 -14.09
CA LYS A 56 -28.79 12.36 -13.02
C LYS A 56 -28.50 13.49 -12.00
N GLU A 57 -28.43 13.15 -10.71
CA GLU A 57 -28.18 14.09 -9.62
C GLU A 57 -26.71 14.47 -9.42
N THR A 58 -25.77 13.71 -10.01
CA THR A 58 -24.34 13.89 -9.77
C THR A 58 -23.67 14.69 -10.86
N GLN A 59 -22.90 15.69 -10.51
CA GLN A 59 -21.96 16.39 -11.36
C GLN A 59 -20.60 15.68 -11.31
N TYR A 60 -20.01 15.41 -12.45
CA TYR A 60 -18.67 14.86 -12.60
C TYR A 60 -17.75 15.96 -13.11
N SER A 61 -16.62 16.18 -12.44
CA SER A 61 -15.67 17.25 -12.77
C SER A 61 -14.26 16.70 -12.90
N LEU A 62 -13.57 17.17 -13.95
CA LEU A 62 -12.12 17.00 -14.09
C LEU A 62 -11.47 18.35 -13.89
N ARG A 63 -10.48 18.43 -13.00
CA ARG A 63 -9.80 19.67 -12.62
C ARG A 63 -8.35 19.68 -13.07
N LEU A 64 -7.73 20.86 -13.11
CA LEU A 64 -6.45 21.10 -13.75
C LEU A 64 -5.30 20.34 -13.10
N PHE A 65 -5.23 20.32 -11.76
CA PHE A 65 -4.13 19.68 -11.05
C PHE A 65 -4.51 18.23 -10.74
N PRO A 66 -3.73 17.24 -11.20
CA PRO A 66 -4.02 15.82 -11.00
C PRO A 66 -3.72 15.33 -9.57
N ILE A 67 -3.81 16.22 -8.61
CA ILE A 67 -3.57 15.98 -7.19
C ILE A 67 -4.85 16.33 -6.45
N GLY A 68 -5.35 15.39 -5.63
CA GLY A 68 -6.60 15.59 -4.91
C GLY A 68 -7.83 15.12 -5.69
N GLY A 69 -8.94 15.29 -5.07
CA GLY A 69 -10.28 14.97 -5.54
C GLY A 69 -11.26 15.20 -4.41
N TYR A 70 -12.54 15.05 -4.68
CA TYR A 70 -13.55 15.00 -3.61
C TYR A 70 -14.85 14.37 -4.10
N CYS A 71 -15.59 13.84 -3.14
CA CYS A 71 -16.92 13.30 -3.31
C CYS A 71 -17.87 14.07 -2.39
N ALA A 72 -18.50 15.13 -2.89
CA ALA A 72 -19.43 15.94 -2.12
C ALA A 72 -20.80 15.23 -2.02
N MET A 73 -21.19 14.91 -0.80
CA MET A 73 -22.48 14.26 -0.51
C MET A 73 -23.47 15.28 0.07
N GLU A 74 -24.74 15.09 -0.26
CA GLU A 74 -25.81 15.89 0.35
C GLU A 74 -25.87 15.62 1.85
N GLY A 75 -25.94 16.68 2.67
CA GLY A 75 -26.04 16.56 4.12
C GLY A 75 -24.79 16.06 4.81
N GLU A 76 -23.60 16.23 4.20
CA GLU A 76 -22.31 15.88 4.81
C GLU A 76 -21.79 17.00 5.70
N ASP A 77 -21.71 18.22 5.17
CA ASP A 77 -21.17 19.40 5.86
C ASP A 77 -22.28 20.22 6.56
N GLU A 78 -23.49 20.22 6.00
CA GLU A 78 -24.63 20.94 6.52
C GLU A 78 -25.82 20.01 6.65
N GLU A 79 -26.71 20.26 7.62
CA GLU A 79 -27.94 19.47 7.76
C GLU A 79 -28.86 19.68 6.55
N SER A 80 -29.42 18.59 6.03
CA SER A 80 -30.33 18.58 4.90
C SER A 80 -31.52 17.70 5.18
N ASP A 81 -32.72 18.18 4.81
CA ASP A 81 -33.98 17.43 4.94
C ASP A 81 -34.19 16.42 3.78
N ASP A 82 -33.26 16.34 2.82
CA ASP A 82 -33.36 15.39 1.71
C ASP A 82 -33.29 13.94 2.23
N ALA A 83 -34.19 13.11 1.80
CA ALA A 83 -34.21 11.68 2.17
C ALA A 83 -32.95 10.93 1.73
N GLY A 84 -32.22 11.46 0.73
CA GLY A 84 -30.93 10.98 0.25
C GLY A 84 -29.73 11.60 0.97
N ALA A 85 -29.94 12.48 1.97
CA ALA A 85 -28.84 13.13 2.67
C ALA A 85 -28.06 12.15 3.56
N PHE A 86 -26.76 12.37 3.68
CA PHE A 86 -25.84 11.59 4.50
C PHE A 86 -26.24 11.60 5.98
N ASN A 87 -26.59 12.78 6.52
CA ASN A 87 -27.03 12.94 7.91
C ASN A 87 -28.31 12.17 8.24
N ASN A 88 -29.19 11.91 7.25
CA ASN A 88 -30.47 11.18 7.41
C ASN A 88 -30.31 9.65 7.25
N LYS A 89 -29.10 9.14 6.98
CA LYS A 89 -28.87 7.70 6.86
C LYS A 89 -28.50 7.06 8.22
N PRO A 90 -28.83 5.78 8.40
CA PRO A 90 -28.41 5.03 9.58
C PRO A 90 -26.90 5.09 9.79
N VAL A 91 -26.47 5.14 11.05
CA VAL A 91 -25.06 5.31 11.44
C VAL A 91 -24.13 4.30 10.76
N TRP A 92 -24.52 3.02 10.66
CA TRP A 92 -23.71 1.99 10.03
C TRP A 92 -23.43 2.27 8.54
N LYS A 93 -24.39 2.85 7.78
CA LYS A 93 -24.18 3.26 6.39
C LYS A 93 -23.19 4.40 6.30
N ARG A 94 -23.27 5.37 7.19
CA ARG A 94 -22.32 6.48 7.27
C ARG A 94 -20.90 6.00 7.57
N ILE A 95 -20.75 5.06 8.51
CA ILE A 95 -19.46 4.44 8.84
C ILE A 95 -18.87 3.72 7.60
N ILE A 96 -19.69 2.91 6.89
CA ILE A 96 -19.22 2.23 5.68
C ILE A 96 -18.71 3.23 4.65
N VAL A 97 -19.46 4.31 4.41
CA VAL A 97 -19.05 5.34 3.44
C VAL A 97 -17.74 6.01 3.85
N VAL A 98 -17.63 6.42 5.13
CA VAL A 98 -16.41 7.08 5.63
C VAL A 98 -15.20 6.15 5.57
N CYS A 99 -15.36 4.87 5.90
CA CYS A 99 -14.25 3.91 5.85
C CYS A 99 -13.88 3.45 4.43
N ALA A 100 -14.79 3.60 3.46
CA ALA A 100 -14.63 3.05 2.12
C ALA A 100 -13.39 3.55 1.38
N GLY A 101 -13.05 4.83 1.53
CA GLY A 101 -11.86 5.41 0.93
C GLY A 101 -10.58 4.69 1.39
N ALA A 102 -10.42 4.52 2.69
CA ALA A 102 -9.28 3.81 3.27
C ALA A 102 -9.24 2.33 2.85
N VAL A 103 -10.39 1.66 2.84
CA VAL A 103 -10.50 0.25 2.40
C VAL A 103 -10.08 0.12 0.94
N MET A 104 -10.51 1.00 0.07
CA MET A 104 -10.11 0.98 -1.34
C MET A 104 -8.60 1.21 -1.53
N ASN A 105 -7.98 2.05 -0.71
CA ASN A 105 -6.53 2.23 -0.73
C ASN A 105 -5.77 0.97 -0.28
N ILE A 106 -6.28 0.25 0.71
CA ILE A 106 -5.72 -1.04 1.11
C ILE A 106 -5.84 -2.06 -0.04
N LEU A 107 -7.01 -2.13 -0.68
CA LEU A 107 -7.23 -3.06 -1.80
C LEU A 107 -6.29 -2.79 -2.98
N ILE A 108 -6.14 -1.53 -3.40
CA ILE A 108 -5.20 -1.19 -4.48
C ILE A 108 -3.76 -1.44 -4.06
N GLY A 109 -3.41 -1.21 -2.78
CA GLY A 109 -2.09 -1.53 -2.23
C GLY A 109 -1.78 -3.03 -2.33
N ILE A 110 -2.74 -3.89 -2.00
CA ILE A 110 -2.61 -5.34 -2.15
C ILE A 110 -2.41 -5.72 -3.62
N VAL A 111 -3.20 -5.15 -4.53
CA VAL A 111 -3.08 -5.42 -5.97
C VAL A 111 -1.70 -5.00 -6.48
N LEU A 112 -1.23 -3.81 -6.14
CA LEU A 112 0.10 -3.33 -6.53
C LEU A 112 1.21 -4.22 -5.95
N MET A 113 1.08 -4.65 -4.69
CA MET A 113 2.03 -5.57 -4.07
C MET A 113 2.04 -6.92 -4.80
N MET A 114 0.88 -7.48 -5.16
CA MET A 114 0.81 -8.73 -5.93
C MET A 114 1.47 -8.60 -7.30
N VAL A 115 1.29 -7.45 -7.98
CA VAL A 115 1.95 -7.18 -9.27
C VAL A 115 3.47 -7.11 -9.09
N LEU A 116 3.96 -6.42 -8.04
CA LEU A 116 5.39 -6.31 -7.77
C LEU A 116 6.00 -7.67 -7.41
N LEU A 117 5.34 -8.45 -6.55
CA LEU A 117 5.80 -9.78 -6.17
C LEU A 117 5.78 -10.76 -7.35
N GLY A 118 4.77 -10.66 -8.22
CA GLY A 118 4.66 -11.49 -9.42
C GLY A 118 5.74 -11.22 -10.49
N GLN A 119 6.48 -10.11 -10.37
CA GLN A 119 7.62 -9.78 -11.24
C GLN A 119 8.96 -10.26 -10.67
N GLN A 120 8.97 -10.81 -9.46
CA GLN A 120 10.19 -11.30 -8.83
C GLN A 120 10.44 -12.76 -9.21
N ASP A 121 11.56 -13.04 -9.82
CA ASP A 121 12.00 -14.41 -10.13
C ASP A 121 12.55 -15.13 -8.89
N GLN A 122 13.00 -14.38 -7.90
CA GLN A 122 13.60 -14.92 -6.67
C GLN A 122 13.19 -14.08 -5.46
N PHE A 123 12.95 -14.76 -4.36
CA PHE A 123 12.68 -14.11 -3.08
C PHE A 123 13.84 -14.34 -2.13
N ALA A 124 14.30 -13.27 -1.47
CA ALA A 124 15.23 -13.41 -0.37
C ALA A 124 14.53 -14.17 0.78
N THR A 125 15.20 -15.17 1.31
CA THR A 125 14.71 -15.99 2.43
C THR A 125 15.76 -16.02 3.54
N THR A 126 15.39 -16.54 4.70
CA THR A 126 16.31 -16.78 5.80
C THR A 126 17.11 -18.07 5.64
N ARG A 127 16.93 -18.79 4.52
CA ARG A 127 17.56 -20.08 4.26
C ARG A 127 18.86 -19.89 3.46
N ILE A 128 19.91 -20.59 3.87
CA ILE A 128 21.19 -20.61 3.19
C ILE A 128 21.06 -21.43 1.89
N ALA A 129 21.15 -20.76 0.74
CA ALA A 129 21.13 -21.43 -0.56
C ALA A 129 22.47 -22.05 -0.92
N GLY A 130 23.57 -21.45 -0.46
CA GLY A 130 24.94 -21.88 -0.70
C GLY A 130 25.94 -20.87 -0.13
N PHE A 131 27.22 -21.16 -0.31
CA PHE A 131 28.30 -20.33 0.17
C PHE A 131 29.16 -19.85 -0.99
N THR A 132 29.75 -18.67 -0.83
CA THR A 132 30.85 -18.20 -1.67
C THR A 132 32.15 -18.85 -1.25
N GLU A 133 33.17 -18.85 -2.11
CA GLU A 133 34.50 -19.33 -1.79
C GLU A 133 35.04 -18.61 -0.54
N ASN A 134 35.61 -19.39 0.40
CA ASN A 134 36.14 -18.91 1.68
C ASN A 134 35.11 -18.26 2.64
N SER A 135 33.87 -18.71 2.60
CA SER A 135 32.82 -18.21 3.52
C SER A 135 33.16 -18.56 4.97
N ALA A 136 33.19 -17.54 5.84
CA ALA A 136 33.35 -17.70 7.27
C ALA A 136 32.21 -18.53 7.90
N LEU A 137 30.99 -18.36 7.42
CA LEU A 137 29.82 -19.11 7.88
C LEU A 137 29.95 -20.61 7.61
N GLN A 138 30.50 -20.98 6.44
CA GLN A 138 30.78 -22.38 6.11
C GLN A 138 31.86 -22.96 7.04
N SER A 139 32.90 -22.18 7.31
CA SER A 139 33.97 -22.60 8.23
C SER A 139 33.49 -22.74 9.66
N ALA A 140 32.45 -22.00 10.04
CA ALA A 140 31.80 -22.11 11.35
C ALA A 140 30.82 -23.30 11.46
N GLY A 141 30.66 -24.11 10.38
CA GLY A 141 29.87 -25.34 10.44
C GLY A 141 28.43 -25.20 9.94
N LEU A 142 28.04 -24.04 9.38
CA LEU A 142 26.75 -23.88 8.72
C LEU A 142 26.71 -24.63 7.38
N GLN A 143 25.54 -25.11 7.01
CA GLN A 143 25.31 -25.91 5.80
C GLN A 143 24.29 -25.26 4.86
N ALA A 144 24.40 -25.57 3.57
CA ALA A 144 23.36 -25.21 2.62
C ALA A 144 22.05 -25.92 3.03
N GLY A 145 20.98 -25.16 3.08
CA GLY A 145 19.69 -25.65 3.56
C GLY A 145 19.33 -25.25 4.99
N ASP A 146 20.31 -24.79 5.80
CA ASP A 146 20.04 -24.23 7.13
C ASP A 146 19.18 -22.98 7.01
N SER A 147 18.28 -22.77 7.96
CA SER A 147 17.50 -21.53 8.08
C SER A 147 17.91 -20.79 9.34
N PHE A 148 18.29 -19.53 9.23
CA PHE A 148 18.64 -18.72 10.37
C PHE A 148 17.48 -18.64 11.37
N TYR A 149 17.76 -18.91 12.64
CA TYR A 149 16.78 -18.89 13.72
C TYR A 149 16.99 -17.73 14.68
N LYS A 150 18.24 -17.54 15.14
CA LYS A 150 18.65 -16.38 15.93
C LYS A 150 20.08 -15.98 15.60
N ILE A 151 20.40 -14.72 15.83
CA ILE A 151 21.76 -14.16 15.80
C ILE A 151 21.92 -13.28 17.04
N ASP A 152 22.89 -13.59 17.90
CA ASP A 152 23.13 -12.89 19.16
C ASP A 152 21.85 -12.73 20.01
N GLY A 153 21.01 -13.78 20.04
CA GLY A 153 19.72 -13.78 20.74
C GLY A 153 18.58 -13.09 20.01
N TYR A 154 18.84 -12.36 18.90
CA TYR A 154 17.81 -11.71 18.09
C TYR A 154 17.11 -12.73 17.18
N ARG A 155 15.79 -12.83 17.28
CA ARG A 155 14.98 -13.79 16.50
C ARG A 155 14.83 -13.35 15.05
N ILE A 156 15.06 -14.29 14.12
CA ILE A 156 14.96 -14.08 12.67
C ILE A 156 13.64 -14.65 12.17
N TYR A 157 12.79 -13.82 11.56
CA TYR A 157 11.54 -14.20 10.91
C TYR A 157 11.56 -13.92 9.41
N THR A 158 12.26 -12.85 9.00
CA THR A 158 12.32 -12.38 7.63
C THR A 158 13.76 -12.14 7.18
N ASP A 159 13.95 -11.98 5.86
CA ASP A 159 15.22 -11.56 5.27
C ASP A 159 15.71 -10.20 5.79
N ARG A 160 14.78 -9.32 6.15
CA ARG A 160 15.09 -8.01 6.75
C ARG A 160 15.63 -8.15 8.15
N ASP A 161 15.04 -9.03 8.97
CA ASP A 161 15.54 -9.32 10.31
C ASP A 161 16.96 -9.90 10.21
N LEU A 162 17.19 -10.80 9.26
CA LEU A 162 18.50 -11.38 8.99
C LEU A 162 19.53 -10.29 8.62
N SER A 163 19.19 -9.42 7.67
CA SER A 163 20.06 -8.33 7.25
C SER A 163 20.36 -7.37 8.40
N PHE A 164 19.37 -7.04 9.22
CA PHE A 164 19.51 -6.19 10.39
C PHE A 164 20.40 -6.84 11.45
N ALA A 165 20.13 -8.09 11.84
CA ALA A 165 20.91 -8.81 12.85
C ALA A 165 22.37 -8.97 12.41
N LEU A 166 22.62 -9.34 11.14
CA LEU A 166 23.99 -9.43 10.60
C LEU A 166 24.72 -8.09 10.58
N SER A 167 24.00 -6.97 10.42
CA SER A 167 24.61 -5.63 10.45
C SER A 167 25.08 -5.20 11.83
N LEU A 168 24.52 -5.78 12.89
CA LEU A 168 24.86 -5.50 14.29
C LEU A 168 25.85 -6.53 14.87
N ALA A 169 25.84 -7.75 14.35
CA ALA A 169 26.67 -8.84 14.85
C ALA A 169 28.17 -8.59 14.61
N ASP A 170 28.99 -8.94 15.57
CA ASP A 170 30.45 -8.97 15.40
C ASP A 170 30.82 -10.23 14.59
N PRO A 171 31.38 -10.12 13.38
CA PRO A 171 31.74 -11.28 12.56
C PRO A 171 32.71 -12.27 13.25
N ALA A 172 33.44 -11.83 14.28
CA ALA A 172 34.43 -12.66 15.00
C ALA A 172 33.82 -13.47 16.15
N SER A 173 32.64 -13.08 16.65
CA SER A 173 32.05 -13.64 17.87
C SER A 173 30.57 -13.86 17.89
N ALA A 174 29.90 -13.66 16.71
CA ALA A 174 28.44 -13.80 16.59
C ALA A 174 27.98 -15.21 16.97
N ASP A 175 27.00 -15.29 17.85
CA ASP A 175 26.29 -16.52 18.19
C ASP A 175 25.12 -16.74 17.21
N ILE A 176 25.20 -17.80 16.40
CA ILE A 176 24.25 -18.06 15.33
C ILE A 176 23.55 -19.40 15.58
N GLU A 177 22.24 -19.34 15.82
CA GLU A 177 21.37 -20.51 15.88
C GLU A 177 20.68 -20.68 14.52
N VAL A 178 20.66 -21.90 14.00
CA VAL A 178 19.95 -22.24 12.75
C VAL A 178 19.01 -23.42 12.96
N VAL A 179 18.01 -23.55 12.10
CA VAL A 179 17.18 -24.75 12.01
C VAL A 179 17.73 -25.63 10.90
N ARG A 180 18.15 -26.85 11.28
CA ARG A 180 18.61 -27.93 10.40
C ARG A 180 17.75 -29.14 10.65
N ASP A 181 17.14 -29.70 9.61
CA ASP A 181 16.27 -30.89 9.70
C ASP A 181 15.17 -30.80 10.79
N GLY A 182 14.67 -29.58 11.00
CA GLY A 182 13.62 -29.29 11.99
C GLY A 182 14.11 -29.12 13.44
N GLN A 183 15.40 -29.20 13.69
CA GLN A 183 16.02 -28.98 15.01
C GLN A 183 16.85 -27.70 15.03
N VAL A 184 16.85 -27.02 16.17
CA VAL A 184 17.72 -25.86 16.40
C VAL A 184 19.10 -26.35 16.77
N VAL A 185 20.11 -25.89 16.06
CA VAL A 185 21.52 -26.20 16.25
C VAL A 185 22.33 -24.91 16.28
#